data_3eaff042f564b378b3664db1b8b76fe4
#
_entry.id   3eaff042f564b378b3664db1b8b76fe4
#
_cell.length_a   1.000
_cell.length_b   1.000
_cell.length_c   1.000
_cell.angle_alpha   90.00
_cell.angle_beta   90.00
_cell.angle_gamma   90.00
#
_symmetry.space_group_name_H-M   'P 1'
#
loop_
_entity.id
_entity.type
_entity.pdbx_description
1 polymer ?
#
loop_
_entity_poly.entity_id
_entity_poly.type
_entity_poly.pdbx_seq_one_letter_code
_entity_poly.pdbx_strand_id
1 'polypeptide(L)'
;MADILSKNCEYCGKEYLPSSGQFKTQKYCCRNCKEKALWQRNKEAGKVRIRKGGYNRTVYIKSWLRAKEIDKDTAPCYICGKRLKVDGDWVLDHIQPLSSLKTREEITDLENLAVCCRQCNAKKGSIPYDEFIKTHGGSKVE
;
A
#
# COMPACT_ATOMS: atom_id res chain seq x y z
N MET A 1 -35.13 -30.54 -25.59
CA MET A 1 -34.77 -29.50 -24.59
C MET A 1 -33.29 -29.67 -24.31
N ALA A 2 -32.52 -28.63 -24.51
CA ALA A 2 -31.10 -28.68 -24.14
C ALA A 2 -31.01 -28.64 -22.61
N ASP A 3 -30.44 -29.68 -22.00
CA ASP A 3 -30.14 -29.68 -20.58
C ASP A 3 -29.27 -28.46 -20.26
N ILE A 4 -29.83 -27.53 -19.49
CA ILE A 4 -29.08 -26.38 -18.98
C ILE A 4 -28.13 -26.93 -17.92
N LEU A 5 -26.91 -27.24 -18.36
CA LEU A 5 -25.87 -27.79 -17.49
C LEU A 5 -25.34 -26.68 -16.57
N SER A 6 -25.83 -26.67 -15.36
CA SER A 6 -25.27 -25.82 -14.30
C SER A 6 -23.97 -26.40 -13.74
N LYS A 7 -23.15 -25.57 -13.12
CA LYS A 7 -21.90 -25.95 -12.43
C LYS A 7 -21.84 -25.33 -11.04
N ASN A 8 -21.12 -25.97 -10.14
CA ASN A 8 -20.84 -25.42 -8.84
C ASN A 8 -19.51 -24.65 -8.86
N CYS A 9 -19.51 -23.45 -8.30
CA CYS A 9 -18.31 -22.60 -8.19
C CYS A 9 -17.25 -23.29 -7.31
N GLU A 10 -16.05 -23.49 -7.81
CA GLU A 10 -14.96 -24.12 -7.06
C GLU A 10 -14.52 -23.33 -5.80
N TYR A 11 -14.93 -22.07 -5.67
CA TYR A 11 -14.61 -21.25 -4.51
C TYR A 11 -15.73 -21.15 -3.46
N CYS A 12 -16.93 -20.81 -3.88
CA CYS A 12 -18.04 -20.57 -2.95
C CYS A 12 -19.12 -21.67 -2.93
N GLY A 13 -18.98 -22.71 -3.76
CA GLY A 13 -19.93 -23.82 -3.87
C GLY A 13 -21.27 -23.48 -4.54
N LYS A 14 -21.53 -22.19 -4.82
CA LYS A 14 -22.80 -21.75 -5.38
C LYS A 14 -22.97 -22.27 -6.81
N GLU A 15 -24.17 -22.78 -7.11
CA GLU A 15 -24.54 -23.18 -8.46
C GLU A 15 -24.65 -21.95 -9.37
N TYR A 16 -24.17 -22.09 -10.61
CA TYR A 16 -24.21 -21.02 -11.62
C TYR A 16 -24.26 -21.58 -13.03
N LEU A 17 -24.74 -20.77 -13.95
CA LEU A 17 -24.74 -21.08 -15.37
C LEU A 17 -23.49 -20.47 -16.02
N PRO A 18 -22.60 -21.29 -16.59
CA PRO A 18 -21.43 -20.78 -17.32
C PRO A 18 -21.82 -19.95 -18.54
N SER A 19 -21.01 -18.98 -18.88
CA SER A 19 -21.20 -18.17 -20.09
C SER A 19 -21.14 -19.04 -21.35
N SER A 20 -21.90 -18.66 -22.37
CA SER A 20 -21.91 -19.36 -23.66
C SER A 20 -20.50 -19.57 -24.19
N GLY A 21 -20.18 -20.80 -24.58
CA GLY A 21 -18.84 -21.18 -25.05
C GLY A 21 -17.77 -21.43 -23.98
N GLN A 22 -18.01 -21.11 -22.69
CA GLN A 22 -17.06 -21.29 -21.62
C GLN A 22 -17.38 -22.42 -20.66
N PHE A 23 -18.34 -23.28 -20.98
CA PHE A 23 -18.81 -24.34 -20.11
C PHE A 23 -17.65 -25.21 -19.58
N LYS A 24 -16.73 -25.63 -20.44
CA LYS A 24 -15.61 -26.50 -20.01
C LYS A 24 -14.55 -25.77 -19.18
N THR A 25 -14.32 -24.48 -19.42
CA THR A 25 -13.20 -23.73 -18.85
C THR A 25 -13.56 -22.87 -17.64
N GLN A 26 -14.81 -22.42 -17.54
CA GLN A 26 -15.25 -21.59 -16.44
C GLN A 26 -15.43 -22.44 -15.15
N LYS A 27 -14.68 -22.07 -14.10
CA LYS A 27 -14.63 -22.75 -12.81
C LYS A 27 -15.28 -21.96 -11.68
N TYR A 28 -15.53 -20.70 -11.88
CA TYR A 28 -16.01 -19.76 -10.88
C TYR A 28 -17.25 -19.02 -11.36
N CYS A 29 -18.21 -18.80 -10.45
CA CYS A 29 -19.47 -18.12 -10.76
C CYS A 29 -19.28 -16.63 -11.14
N CYS A 30 -18.22 -15.99 -10.66
CA CYS A 30 -17.93 -14.59 -10.92
C CYS A 30 -16.42 -14.29 -10.81
N ARG A 31 -16.03 -13.10 -11.30
CA ARG A 31 -14.64 -12.63 -11.23
C ARG A 31 -14.11 -12.58 -9.80
N ASN A 32 -14.90 -12.13 -8.84
CA ASN A 32 -14.50 -12.05 -7.44
C ASN A 32 -14.13 -13.43 -6.85
N CYS A 33 -14.89 -14.48 -7.14
CA CYS A 33 -14.57 -15.84 -6.74
C CYS A 33 -13.27 -16.34 -7.38
N LYS A 34 -13.04 -16.03 -8.65
CA LYS A 34 -11.79 -16.35 -9.35
C LYS A 34 -10.58 -15.67 -8.69
N GLU A 35 -10.69 -14.39 -8.37
CA GLU A 35 -9.61 -13.61 -7.73
C GLU A 35 -9.31 -14.12 -6.31
N LYS A 36 -10.33 -14.41 -5.52
CA LYS A 36 -10.17 -14.98 -4.17
C LYS A 36 -9.54 -16.38 -4.19
N ALA A 37 -9.96 -17.25 -5.10
CA ALA A 37 -9.37 -18.58 -5.27
C ALA A 37 -7.90 -18.51 -5.72
N LEU A 38 -7.56 -17.58 -6.61
CA LEU A 38 -6.19 -17.33 -7.03
C LEU A 38 -5.33 -16.80 -5.88
N TRP A 39 -5.86 -15.86 -5.11
CA TRP A 39 -5.17 -15.31 -3.93
C TRP A 39 -4.87 -16.42 -2.90
N GLN A 40 -5.86 -17.28 -2.60
CA GLN A 40 -5.70 -18.37 -1.65
C GLN A 40 -4.64 -19.37 -2.11
N ARG A 41 -4.66 -19.80 -3.38
CA ARG A 41 -3.61 -20.66 -3.96
C ARG A 41 -2.22 -20.04 -3.89
N ASN A 42 -2.12 -18.75 -4.20
CA ASN A 42 -0.84 -18.04 -4.12
C ASN A 42 -0.32 -17.92 -2.69
N LYS A 43 -1.24 -17.72 -1.72
CA LYS A 43 -0.92 -17.71 -0.29
C LYS A 43 -0.38 -19.06 0.18
N GLU A 44 -1.07 -20.15 -0.15
CA GLU A 44 -0.68 -21.52 0.19
C GLU A 44 0.65 -21.91 -0.47
N ALA A 45 0.90 -21.47 -1.69
CA ALA A 45 2.15 -21.70 -2.42
C ALA A 45 3.31 -20.77 -1.98
N GLY A 46 3.12 -19.92 -0.96
CA GLY A 46 4.14 -18.94 -0.54
C GLY A 46 4.47 -17.86 -1.59
N LYS A 47 3.66 -17.76 -2.65
CA LYS A 47 3.85 -16.81 -3.76
C LYS A 47 3.17 -15.46 -3.54
N VAL A 48 2.60 -15.23 -2.35
CA VAL A 48 2.08 -13.91 -2.01
C VAL A 48 3.27 -12.97 -1.90
N ARG A 49 3.56 -12.27 -2.97
CA ARG A 49 4.40 -11.07 -2.89
C ARG A 49 3.65 -10.09 -1.99
N ILE A 50 4.13 -9.91 -0.79
CA ILE A 50 3.77 -8.73 0.01
C ILE A 50 4.17 -7.56 -0.87
N ARG A 51 3.19 -6.90 -1.50
CA ARG A 51 3.47 -5.67 -2.23
C ARG A 51 4.09 -4.73 -1.21
N LYS A 52 5.38 -4.40 -1.37
CA LYS A 52 5.99 -3.30 -0.65
C LYS A 52 5.06 -2.10 -0.89
N GLY A 53 4.35 -1.64 0.12
CA GLY A 53 3.31 -0.62 -0.02
C GLY A 53 1.85 -1.09 0.08
N GLY A 54 1.58 -2.35 0.41
CA GLY A 54 0.21 -2.88 0.65
C GLY A 54 -0.42 -2.47 1.98
N TYR A 55 0.05 -1.38 2.60
CA TYR A 55 -0.57 -0.80 3.78
C TYR A 55 -1.68 0.20 3.39
N ASN A 56 -2.74 0.23 4.16
CA ASN A 56 -3.77 1.25 3.99
C ASN A 56 -3.20 2.59 4.43
N ARG A 57 -2.80 3.41 3.47
CA ARG A 57 -2.19 4.73 3.67
C ARG A 57 -2.96 5.60 4.67
N THR A 58 -4.30 5.59 4.58
CA THR A 58 -5.15 6.39 5.46
C THR A 58 -5.01 5.96 6.93
N VAL A 59 -4.94 4.66 7.18
CA VAL A 59 -4.78 4.11 8.54
C VAL A 59 -3.42 4.52 9.10
N TYR A 60 -2.35 4.41 8.30
CA TYR A 60 -1.00 4.79 8.72
C TYR A 60 -0.88 6.28 9.03
N ILE A 61 -1.39 7.13 8.15
CA ILE A 61 -1.39 8.58 8.37
C ILE A 61 -2.09 8.92 9.69
N LYS A 62 -3.26 8.35 9.94
CA LYS A 62 -4.00 8.59 11.19
C LYS A 62 -3.24 8.09 12.43
N SER A 63 -2.62 6.92 12.35
CA SER A 63 -1.81 6.36 13.44
C SER A 63 -0.57 7.19 13.71
N TRP A 64 0.12 7.63 12.65
CA TRP A 64 1.29 8.48 12.75
C TRP A 64 0.97 9.84 13.37
N LEU A 65 -0.11 10.52 12.93
CA LEU A 65 -0.54 11.79 13.49
C LEU A 65 -0.87 11.68 14.99
N ARG A 66 -1.51 10.58 15.41
CA ARG A 66 -1.80 10.33 16.83
C ARG A 66 -0.52 10.09 17.63
N ALA A 67 0.39 9.26 17.12
CA ALA A 67 1.63 8.91 17.80
C ALA A 67 2.57 10.09 17.98
N LYS A 68 2.53 11.05 17.06
CA LYS A 68 3.39 12.26 17.10
C LYS A 68 2.69 13.47 17.72
N GLU A 69 1.45 13.33 18.24
CA GLU A 69 0.66 14.42 18.83
C GLU A 69 0.61 15.68 17.97
N ILE A 70 0.64 15.50 16.64
CA ILE A 70 0.66 16.60 15.70
C ILE A 70 -0.69 17.28 15.64
N ASP A 71 -0.69 18.61 15.73
CA ASP A 71 -1.87 19.42 15.51
C ASP A 71 -2.53 19.11 14.17
N LYS A 72 -3.84 18.91 14.18
CA LYS A 72 -4.61 18.46 13.02
C LYS A 72 -4.52 19.39 11.82
N ASP A 73 -4.11 20.63 12.02
CA ASP A 73 -4.19 21.65 10.99
C ASP A 73 -2.88 21.82 10.21
N THR A 74 -1.73 21.67 10.85
CA THR A 74 -0.43 21.85 10.18
C THR A 74 0.64 20.88 10.69
N ALA A 75 1.52 20.45 9.79
CA ALA A 75 2.73 19.69 10.12
C ALA A 75 3.92 20.21 9.32
N PRO A 76 5.13 20.29 9.89
CA PRO A 76 6.32 20.71 9.14
C PRO A 76 6.80 19.57 8.23
N CYS A 77 7.25 19.94 7.02
CA CYS A 77 8.02 19.02 6.20
C CYS A 77 9.35 18.70 6.90
N TYR A 78 9.65 17.43 7.13
CA TYR A 78 10.84 17.02 7.87
C TYR A 78 12.17 17.35 7.14
N ILE A 79 12.10 17.65 5.83
CA ILE A 79 13.27 18.00 5.02
C ILE A 79 13.50 19.52 4.97
N CYS A 80 12.48 20.30 4.59
CA CYS A 80 12.65 21.74 4.36
C CYS A 80 11.97 22.63 5.41
N GLY A 81 11.30 22.07 6.40
CA GLY A 81 10.61 22.80 7.46
C GLY A 81 9.34 23.56 7.05
N LYS A 82 8.98 23.56 5.76
CA LYS A 82 7.75 24.23 5.29
C LYS A 82 6.55 23.65 5.99
N ARG A 83 5.70 24.50 6.58
CA ARG A 83 4.44 24.08 7.18
C ARG A 83 3.44 23.67 6.11
N LEU A 84 2.85 22.50 6.29
CA LEU A 84 1.90 21.86 5.37
C LEU A 84 0.56 21.71 6.08
N LYS A 85 -0.52 22.02 5.40
CA LYS A 85 -1.87 21.73 5.91
C LYS A 85 -2.11 20.23 5.87
N VAL A 86 -2.69 19.65 6.92
CA VAL A 86 -2.92 18.18 7.02
C VAL A 86 -3.91 17.68 5.96
N ASP A 87 -4.82 18.50 5.52
CA ASP A 87 -5.75 18.25 4.40
C ASP A 87 -5.19 18.64 3.02
N GLY A 88 -3.95 19.15 2.98
CA GLY A 88 -3.29 19.68 1.77
C GLY A 88 -2.31 18.73 1.09
N ASP A 89 -1.38 19.33 0.35
CA ASP A 89 -0.41 18.65 -0.51
C ASP A 89 0.82 18.14 0.25
N TRP A 90 0.65 17.12 1.06
CA TRP A 90 1.75 16.43 1.72
C TRP A 90 1.69 14.92 1.51
N VAL A 91 2.80 14.27 1.77
CA VAL A 91 2.94 12.81 1.73
C VAL A 91 3.61 12.32 3.01
N LEU A 92 3.32 11.09 3.37
CA LEU A 92 4.07 10.37 4.39
C LEU A 92 5.22 9.65 3.69
N ASP A 93 6.44 10.05 4.01
CA ASP A 93 7.67 9.51 3.43
C ASP A 93 8.36 8.55 4.40
N HIS A 94 9.10 7.58 3.87
CA HIS A 94 9.98 6.74 4.65
C HIS A 94 11.36 7.40 4.75
N ILE A 95 11.81 7.70 5.96
CA ILE A 95 13.12 8.30 6.26
C ILE A 95 14.22 7.41 5.68
N GLN A 96 14.16 6.12 5.98
CA GLN A 96 14.89 5.06 5.27
C GLN A 96 14.03 4.53 4.14
N PRO A 97 14.52 4.48 2.91
CA PRO A 97 13.71 4.17 1.75
C PRO A 97 13.20 2.72 1.77
N LEU A 98 12.02 2.50 1.22
CA LEU A 98 11.40 1.16 1.10
C LEU A 98 12.32 0.11 0.45
N SER A 99 13.22 0.54 -0.43
CA SER A 99 14.19 -0.34 -1.10
C SER A 99 15.20 -0.96 -0.15
N SER A 100 15.48 -0.32 1.00
CA SER A 100 16.39 -0.81 2.03
C SER A 100 15.72 -1.66 3.10
N LEU A 101 14.38 -1.61 3.20
CA LEU A 101 13.60 -2.31 4.20
C LEU A 101 13.25 -3.74 3.73
N LYS A 102 13.36 -4.71 4.61
CA LYS A 102 13.20 -6.14 4.28
C LYS A 102 11.93 -6.74 4.87
N THR A 103 11.53 -6.29 6.06
CA THR A 103 10.41 -6.85 6.80
C THR A 103 9.19 -5.92 6.76
N ARG A 104 8.03 -6.49 7.06
CA ARG A 104 6.80 -5.72 7.16
C ARG A 104 6.84 -4.75 8.35
N GLU A 105 7.43 -5.18 9.44
CA GLU A 105 7.62 -4.41 10.66
C GLU A 105 8.45 -3.15 10.37
N GLU A 106 9.57 -3.29 9.68
CA GLU A 106 10.40 -2.15 9.25
C GLU A 106 9.63 -1.18 8.32
N ILE A 107 8.82 -1.73 7.38
CA ILE A 107 8.01 -0.92 6.45
C ILE A 107 6.93 -0.14 7.18
N THR A 108 6.40 -0.70 8.26
CA THR A 108 5.28 -0.13 9.03
C THR A 108 5.71 0.60 10.29
N ASP A 109 7.01 0.70 10.53
CA ASP A 109 7.56 1.41 11.67
C ASP A 109 7.22 2.90 11.59
N LEU A 110 6.47 3.38 12.58
CA LEU A 110 6.05 4.78 12.67
C LEU A 110 7.22 5.74 12.86
N GLU A 111 8.32 5.29 13.46
CA GLU A 111 9.53 6.09 13.63
C GLU A 111 10.28 6.30 12.31
N ASN A 112 10.09 5.40 11.34
CA ASN A 112 10.63 5.55 10.00
C ASN A 112 9.74 6.38 9.06
N LEU A 113 8.63 6.93 9.54
CA LEU A 113 7.68 7.70 8.75
C LEU A 113 7.69 9.17 9.16
N ALA A 114 7.70 10.07 8.18
CA ALA A 114 7.67 11.51 8.43
C ALA A 114 6.84 12.26 7.39
N VAL A 115 6.27 13.40 7.80
CA VAL A 115 5.54 14.29 6.89
C VAL A 115 6.52 15.00 5.96
N CYS A 116 6.25 14.94 4.68
CA CYS A 116 7.06 15.54 3.64
C CYS A 116 6.22 16.28 2.60
N CYS A 117 6.69 17.42 2.09
CA CYS A 117 6.07 18.02 0.93
C CYS A 117 6.40 17.22 -0.34
N ARG A 118 5.51 17.25 -1.34
CA ARG A 118 5.69 16.50 -2.58
C ARG A 118 6.99 16.80 -3.30
N GLN A 119 7.44 18.06 -3.27
CA GLN A 119 8.68 18.47 -3.89
C GLN A 119 9.91 17.84 -3.23
N CYS A 120 9.99 17.88 -1.89
CA CYS A 120 11.08 17.24 -1.16
C CYS A 120 11.07 15.73 -1.30
N ASN A 121 9.88 15.11 -1.26
CA ASN A 121 9.73 13.67 -1.47
C ASN A 121 10.22 13.25 -2.87
N ALA A 122 9.85 14.00 -3.90
CA ALA A 122 10.29 13.73 -5.27
C ALA A 122 11.81 13.88 -5.43
N LYS A 123 12.41 14.90 -4.80
CA LYS A 123 13.86 15.11 -4.83
C LYS A 123 14.63 14.03 -4.07
N LYS A 124 14.13 13.63 -2.90
CA LYS A 124 14.76 12.58 -2.08
C LYS A 124 14.66 11.21 -2.76
N GLY A 125 13.50 10.86 -3.32
CA GLY A 125 13.28 9.57 -3.97
C GLY A 125 13.68 8.40 -3.07
N SER A 126 14.55 7.53 -3.56
CA SER A 126 15.04 6.33 -2.85
C SER A 126 16.32 6.56 -2.03
N ILE A 127 16.77 7.82 -1.87
CA ILE A 127 17.99 8.14 -1.13
C ILE A 127 17.65 8.14 0.38
N PRO A 128 18.46 7.49 1.25
CA PRO A 128 18.35 7.64 2.70
C PRO A 128 18.43 9.10 3.13
N TYR A 129 17.68 9.50 4.15
CA TYR A 129 17.63 10.89 4.58
C TYR A 129 18.99 11.48 4.91
N ASP A 130 19.82 10.74 5.66
CA ASP A 130 21.16 11.20 6.07
C ASP A 130 22.08 11.46 4.87
N GLU A 131 21.98 10.66 3.84
CA GLU A 131 22.74 10.82 2.61
C GLU A 131 22.19 11.98 1.78
N PHE A 132 20.87 12.11 1.70
CA PHE A 132 20.21 13.20 0.99
C PHE A 132 20.58 14.57 1.57
N ILE A 133 20.58 14.72 2.89
CA ILE A 133 20.95 15.97 3.56
C ILE A 133 22.42 16.33 3.33
N LYS A 134 23.33 15.37 3.32
CA LYS A 134 24.76 15.61 3.02
C LYS A 134 24.98 16.13 1.61
N THR A 135 24.19 15.65 0.64
CA THR A 135 24.37 15.99 -0.78
C THR A 135 23.59 17.23 -1.21
N HIS A 136 22.45 17.52 -0.58
CA HIS A 136 21.54 18.59 -1.01
C HIS A 136 21.38 19.74 -0.01
N GLY A 137 22.08 19.71 1.12
CA GLY A 137 22.04 20.76 2.13
C GLY A 137 20.64 20.94 2.73
N GLY A 138 20.29 20.17 3.74
CA GLY A 138 19.03 20.37 4.48
C GLY A 138 19.13 21.58 5.39
N SER A 139 18.12 22.46 5.34
CA SER A 139 17.91 23.41 6.42
C SER A 139 17.57 22.61 7.67
N LYS A 140 18.45 22.58 8.66
CA LYS A 140 18.14 22.02 9.97
C LYS A 140 16.95 22.80 10.52
N VAL A 141 15.83 22.14 10.73
CA VAL A 141 14.76 22.65 11.58
C VAL A 141 15.23 22.39 13.00
N GLU A 142 15.62 23.45 13.71
CA GLU A 142 15.78 23.42 15.16
C GLU A 142 14.44 23.22 15.85
#